data_2477dce191b0ef58a3f4aa9555974886
#
_entry.id   2477dce191b0ef58a3f4aa9555974886
#
_cell.length_a   1.000
_cell.length_b   1.000
_cell.length_c   1.000
_cell.angle_alpha   90.00
_cell.angle_beta   90.00
_cell.angle_gamma   90.00
#
_symmetry.space_group_name_H-M   'P 1'
#
loop_
_entity.id
_entity.type
_entity.pdbx_description
1 polymer ?
#
loop_
_entity_poly.entity_id
_entity_poly.type
_entity_poly.pdbx_seq_one_letter_code
_entity_poly.pdbx_strand_id
1 'polypeptide(L)' 'MTNPHDSIRVGSITLVYSSVRRGWLAPGGQVIRNPLKAQRVAEQLNSRKVAA' A
#
# COMPACT_ATOMS: atom_id res chain seq x y z
N MET A 1 0.81 -18.87 -0.97
CA MET A 1 1.01 -18.42 -2.36
C MET A 1 0.61 -16.96 -2.47
N THR A 2 1.48 -16.15 -3.01
CA THR A 2 1.24 -14.71 -3.05
C THR A 2 0.45 -14.32 -4.28
N ASN A 3 -0.65 -13.66 -4.09
CA ASN A 3 -1.46 -13.11 -5.16
C ASN A 3 -0.93 -11.75 -5.56
N PRO A 4 -0.88 -11.42 -6.86
CA PRO A 4 -0.45 -10.08 -7.25
C PRO A 4 -1.38 -8.98 -6.75
N HIS A 5 -2.58 -9.35 -6.31
CA HIS A 5 -3.56 -8.39 -5.80
C HIS A 5 -3.73 -8.47 -4.29
N ASP A 6 -2.76 -9.07 -3.61
CA ASP A 6 -2.80 -9.12 -2.14
C ASP A 6 -2.43 -7.77 -1.56
N SER A 7 -2.82 -7.59 -0.30
CA SER A 7 -2.45 -6.39 0.43
C SER A 7 -0.95 -6.25 0.52
N ILE A 8 -0.48 -5.02 0.47
CA ILE A 8 0.94 -4.72 0.62
C ILE A 8 1.20 -4.33 2.07
N ARG A 9 2.12 -5.02 2.71
CA ARG A 9 2.45 -4.77 4.10
C ARG A 9 3.92 -4.39 4.22
N VAL A 10 4.19 -3.23 4.81
CA VAL A 10 5.55 -2.76 5.07
C VAL A 10 5.58 -2.26 6.52
N GLY A 11 6.27 -2.99 7.37
CA GLY A 11 6.30 -2.64 8.79
C GLY A 11 4.91 -2.61 9.39
N SER A 12 4.50 -1.46 9.88
CA SER A 12 3.16 -1.28 10.46
C SER A 12 2.16 -0.73 9.44
N ILE A 13 2.58 -0.53 8.20
CA ILE A 13 1.72 0.01 7.15
C ILE A 13 1.14 -1.15 6.34
N THR A 14 -0.17 -1.09 6.09
CA THR A 14 -0.84 -2.07 5.26
C THR A 14 -1.71 -1.34 4.24
N LEU A 15 -1.47 -1.62 2.96
CA LEU A 15 -2.31 -1.10 1.88
C LEU A 15 -3.20 -2.23 1.39
N VAL A 16 -4.50 -2.08 1.59
CA VAL A 16 -5.46 -3.10 1.21
C VAL A 16 -5.80 -2.96 -0.26
N TYR A 17 -5.80 -4.06 -0.98
CA TYR A 17 -6.19 -4.04 -2.38
C TYR A 17 -7.71 -4.03 -2.52
N SER A 18 -8.21 -3.13 -3.36
CA SER A 18 -9.63 -3.05 -3.67
C SER A 18 -9.87 -3.53 -5.10
N SER A 19 -10.60 -4.64 -5.24
CA SER A 19 -10.93 -5.15 -6.56
C SER A 19 -11.90 -4.24 -7.29
N VAL A 20 -12.72 -3.51 -6.55
CA VAL A 20 -13.67 -2.57 -7.15
C VAL A 20 -12.94 -1.41 -7.82
N ARG A 21 -11.91 -0.90 -7.16
CA ARG A 21 -11.15 0.23 -7.67
C ARG A 21 -9.89 -0.20 -8.41
N ARG A 22 -9.61 -1.48 -8.40
CA ARG A 22 -8.46 -2.10 -9.08
C ARG A 22 -7.15 -1.47 -8.66
N GLY A 23 -6.99 -1.30 -7.35
CA GLY A 23 -5.76 -0.71 -6.83
C GLY A 23 -5.68 -0.83 -5.33
N TRP A 24 -4.56 -0.39 -4.78
CA TRP A 24 -4.32 -0.41 -3.35
C TRP A 24 -4.81 0.89 -2.74
N LEU A 25 -5.52 0.77 -1.63
CA LEU A 25 -6.05 1.93 -0.92
C LEU A 25 -4.97 2.49 0.00
N ALA A 26 -4.57 3.73 -0.27
CA ALA A 26 -3.59 4.42 0.56
C ALA A 26 -4.32 5.33 1.55
N PRO A 27 -3.67 5.67 2.68
CA PRO A 27 -4.24 6.64 3.61
C PRO A 27 -4.49 7.96 2.89
N GLY A 28 -5.61 8.59 3.22
CA GLY A 28 -5.99 9.82 2.55
C GLY A 28 -6.93 9.61 1.38
N GLY A 29 -7.32 8.36 1.10
CA GLY A 29 -8.29 8.06 0.07
C GLY A 29 -7.73 7.91 -1.33
N GLN A 30 -6.42 7.78 -1.45
CA GLN A 30 -5.79 7.57 -2.76
C GLN A 30 -5.85 6.11 -3.17
N VAL A 31 -5.95 5.89 -4.48
CA VAL A 31 -5.92 4.55 -5.06
C VAL A 31 -4.69 4.44 -5.93
N ILE A 32 -3.84 3.47 -5.64
CA ILE A 32 -2.60 3.26 -6.37
C ILE A 32 -2.74 1.97 -7.16
N ARG A 33 -2.68 2.07 -8.49
CA ARG A 33 -2.88 0.93 -9.35
C ARG A 33 -1.60 0.17 -9.66
N ASN A 34 -0.46 0.81 -9.47
CA ASN A 34 0.84 0.20 -9.76
C ASN A 34 1.39 -0.45 -8.50
N PRO A 35 1.65 -1.77 -8.50
CA PRO A 35 2.14 -2.45 -7.30
C PRO A 35 3.49 -1.92 -6.82
N LEU A 36 4.39 -1.55 -7.73
CA LEU A 36 5.67 -0.99 -7.32
C LEU A 36 5.49 0.36 -6.65
N LYS A 37 4.58 1.16 -7.19
CA LYS A 37 4.27 2.46 -6.62
C LYS A 37 3.61 2.31 -5.26
N ALA A 38 2.70 1.36 -5.14
CA ALA A 38 2.03 1.10 -3.87
C ALA A 38 3.03 0.68 -2.81
N GLN A 39 3.98 -0.18 -3.18
CA GLN A 39 5.01 -0.61 -2.25
C GLN A 39 5.87 0.58 -1.80
N ARG A 40 6.25 1.45 -2.73
CA ARG A 40 7.04 2.63 -2.38
C ARG A 40 6.27 3.56 -1.44
N VAL A 41 4.99 3.75 -1.70
CA VAL A 41 4.16 4.58 -0.82
C VAL A 41 4.11 3.97 0.57
N ALA A 42 3.93 2.66 0.65
CA ALA A 42 3.91 1.98 1.94
C ALA A 42 5.24 2.16 2.67
N GLU A 43 6.35 2.06 1.96
CA GLU A 43 7.66 2.25 2.56
C GLU A 43 7.84 3.67 3.07
N GLN A 44 7.40 4.65 2.30
CA GLN A 44 7.50 6.05 2.70
C GLN A 44 6.65 6.33 3.93
N LEU A 45 5.45 5.80 3.96
CA LEU A 45 4.57 5.99 5.11
C LEU A 45 5.14 5.33 6.36
N ASN A 46 5.71 4.14 6.20
CA ASN A 46 6.34 3.46 7.31
C ASN A 46 7.54 4.25 7.83
N SER A 47 8.33 4.80 6.92
CA SER A 47 9.49 5.59 7.28
C SER A 47 9.09 6.84 8.05
N ARG A 48 8.04 7.52 7.59
CA ARG A 48 7.56 8.71 8.29
C ARG A 48 7.09 8.39 9.70
N LYS A 49 6.42 7.25 9.84
CA LYS A 49 5.90 6.87 11.13
C LYS A 49 7.03 6.57 12.11
N VAL A 50 8.10 5.99 11.61
CA VAL A 50 9.26 5.66 12.45
C VAL A 50 10.04 6.92 12.81
N ALA A 51 10.05 7.90 11.94
CA ALA A 51 10.79 9.13 12.14
C ALA A 51 10.18 10.06 13.17
N ALA A 52 8.97 9.79 13.59
CA ALA A 52 8.27 10.67 14.55
C ALA A 52 8.91 10.71 15.94
#